data_00b6a21e5c9c2995044b80ba81b5f435
#
_entry.id   00b6a21e5c9c2995044b80ba81b5f435
#
_cell.length_a   1.000
_cell.length_b   1.000
_cell.length_c   1.000
_cell.angle_alpha   90.00
_cell.angle_beta   90.00
_cell.angle_gamma   90.00
#
_symmetry.space_group_name_H-M   'P 1'
#
loop_
_entity.id
_entity.type
_entity.pdbx_description
1 polymer ?
#
loop_
_entity_poly.entity_id
_entity_poly.type
_entity_poly.pdbx_seq_one_letter_code
_entity_poly.pdbx_strand_id
1 'polypeptide(L)'
;MSVVKVQGLDISITRGGIKIVENISFEIEPGEILGLVGESGSGKTTVSMALLGHTRKGAVIEAGSILIDGHQIVDGKDSELRALRGGTIAYVPQDPGTALNPGLRIAKQILESLEKHLPQQSNEENLARVREILTEVALPSDDDFLKRYPHQLSGGQQQRVAIAIAFACRPKVIVCDEPTTGLDVTTQSRVLSTIRELCRVHGVAALYVSHDLAVVSELADKVAVMYAGKIVESGNRDEIFFHSSHPYTRRLIRALPDIAGRNQIIGISGYAPMPWDRPSGCAFAPRCEDAQAICSEQAPALTAQSPTHTLACHRHKDATKITATPRLDREFVTAGDEHFLLSVNSLNGYYGSRQVLFDTNIHIEAGECVALVGESGSGKTTLSRCIGGLHDDYQGEVNFAGSTLGKHAMSRKKEERRDIQYIFQSPYASINPRRPIGSTIARQLELFYGMKGSEAQNRINELLDLVSLPHSIITSFPDQLSGGERQRVAIARALAAQPKLIVCDEITSALDVSVQASVIETLKELQASTKVGLLFVTHNLALTRTIADRVAVMRKGTIVEYGGIDSVFNNPKANYTSRLLEHTPSLK
;
A
#
# COMPACT_ATOMS: atom_id res chain seq x y z
N MET A 1 -7.02 9.14 -31.84
CA MET A 1 -6.20 7.91 -32.05
C MET A 1 -5.42 7.66 -30.80
N SER A 2 -5.47 6.44 -30.29
CA SER A 2 -4.80 6.04 -29.06
C SER A 2 -3.28 6.23 -29.17
N VAL A 3 -2.68 6.83 -28.14
CA VAL A 3 -1.23 7.02 -28.03
C VAL A 3 -0.54 5.75 -27.54
N VAL A 4 -1.23 4.96 -26.69
CA VAL A 4 -0.77 3.65 -26.25
C VAL A 4 -1.73 2.60 -26.77
N LYS A 5 -1.19 1.56 -27.41
CA LYS A 5 -1.96 0.40 -27.85
C LYS A 5 -1.20 -0.88 -27.52
N VAL A 6 -1.77 -1.70 -26.65
CA VAL A 6 -1.26 -3.02 -26.26
C VAL A 6 -2.23 -4.07 -26.77
N GLN A 7 -1.72 -5.07 -27.50
CA GLN A 7 -2.56 -6.13 -28.08
C GLN A 7 -1.94 -7.50 -27.86
N GLY A 8 -2.68 -8.37 -27.19
CA GLY A 8 -2.34 -9.77 -26.99
C GLY A 8 -0.99 -10.01 -26.31
N LEU A 9 -0.61 -9.14 -25.35
CA LEU A 9 0.70 -9.20 -24.68
C LEU A 9 0.82 -10.44 -23.80
N ASP A 10 1.81 -11.29 -24.10
CA ASP A 10 2.22 -12.45 -23.32
C ASP A 10 3.64 -12.26 -22.79
N ILE A 11 3.83 -12.47 -21.49
CA ILE A 11 5.15 -12.40 -20.84
C ILE A 11 5.36 -13.65 -19.98
N SER A 12 6.47 -14.37 -20.19
CA SER A 12 6.80 -15.61 -19.49
C SER A 12 8.14 -15.56 -18.79
N ILE A 13 8.34 -16.46 -17.83
CA ILE A 13 9.65 -16.77 -17.23
C ILE A 13 10.37 -17.66 -18.22
N THR A 14 11.32 -17.14 -18.98
CA THR A 14 11.98 -17.79 -20.11
C THR A 14 11.02 -18.11 -21.28
N ARG A 15 11.56 -18.25 -22.50
CA ARG A 15 10.76 -18.61 -23.69
C ARG A 15 10.14 -19.99 -23.52
N GLY A 16 8.84 -20.12 -23.84
CA GLY A 16 8.06 -21.36 -23.70
C GLY A 16 7.82 -21.78 -22.25
N GLY A 17 8.13 -20.90 -21.29
CA GLY A 17 7.99 -21.16 -19.87
C GLY A 17 6.65 -20.74 -19.28
N ILE A 18 6.64 -20.57 -17.96
CA ILE A 18 5.44 -20.21 -17.21
C ILE A 18 5.04 -18.77 -17.52
N LYS A 19 3.81 -18.55 -17.98
CA LYS A 19 3.27 -17.21 -18.28
C LYS A 19 3.03 -16.43 -16.98
N ILE A 20 3.64 -15.23 -16.88
CA ILE A 20 3.38 -14.27 -15.80
C ILE A 20 2.17 -13.40 -16.18
N VAL A 21 2.14 -12.96 -17.44
CA VAL A 21 1.08 -12.14 -18.04
C VAL A 21 0.58 -12.85 -19.30
N GLU A 22 -0.73 -12.86 -19.50
CA GLU A 22 -1.34 -13.62 -20.59
C GLU A 22 -2.45 -12.81 -21.28
N ASN A 23 -2.29 -12.61 -22.59
CA ASN A 23 -3.26 -11.98 -23.49
C ASN A 23 -3.77 -10.60 -23.00
N ILE A 24 -2.87 -9.73 -22.56
CA ILE A 24 -3.23 -8.38 -22.11
C ILE A 24 -3.43 -7.46 -23.32
N SER A 25 -4.60 -6.79 -23.34
CA SER A 25 -4.93 -5.81 -24.38
C SER A 25 -5.62 -4.60 -23.77
N PHE A 26 -5.16 -3.40 -24.10
CA PHE A 26 -5.78 -2.12 -23.73
C PHE A 26 -5.27 -0.99 -24.61
N GLU A 27 -5.99 0.12 -24.60
CA GLU A 27 -5.61 1.36 -25.31
C GLU A 27 -5.77 2.56 -24.37
N ILE A 28 -4.91 3.59 -24.57
CA ILE A 28 -4.98 4.85 -23.82
C ILE A 28 -4.94 6.00 -24.81
N GLU A 29 -5.93 6.90 -24.71
CA GLU A 29 -6.03 8.10 -25.51
C GLU A 29 -5.14 9.24 -24.95
N PRO A 30 -4.81 10.28 -25.77
CA PRO A 30 -4.11 11.45 -25.27
C PRO A 30 -4.86 12.13 -24.10
N GLY A 31 -4.16 12.40 -23.02
CA GLY A 31 -4.74 13.02 -21.82
C GLY A 31 -5.58 12.08 -20.94
N GLU A 32 -5.75 10.81 -21.33
CA GLU A 32 -6.49 9.80 -20.59
C GLU A 32 -5.60 9.11 -19.56
N ILE A 33 -6.15 8.79 -18.41
CA ILE A 33 -5.48 8.04 -17.34
C ILE A 33 -6.15 6.65 -17.20
N LEU A 34 -5.41 5.59 -17.56
CA LEU A 34 -5.82 4.22 -17.32
C LEU A 34 -5.28 3.72 -15.98
N GLY A 35 -6.17 3.42 -15.04
CA GLY A 35 -5.83 2.75 -13.79
C GLY A 35 -5.67 1.24 -13.97
N LEU A 36 -4.51 0.68 -13.62
CA LEU A 36 -4.26 -0.76 -13.62
C LEU A 36 -4.22 -1.27 -12.19
N VAL A 37 -5.24 -2.01 -11.78
CA VAL A 37 -5.45 -2.44 -10.39
C VAL A 37 -5.50 -3.95 -10.24
N GLY A 38 -5.34 -4.46 -9.01
CA GLY A 38 -5.39 -5.88 -8.67
C GLY A 38 -4.46 -6.23 -7.51
N GLU A 39 -4.55 -7.44 -6.99
CA GLU A 39 -3.69 -7.94 -5.90
C GLU A 39 -2.21 -7.98 -6.30
N SER A 40 -1.32 -8.01 -5.29
CA SER A 40 0.12 -8.23 -5.49
C SER A 40 0.37 -9.53 -6.24
N GLY A 41 1.33 -9.53 -7.17
CA GLY A 41 1.61 -10.70 -8.02
C GLY A 41 0.67 -10.87 -9.23
N SER A 42 -0.33 -9.99 -9.44
CA SER A 42 -1.21 -10.08 -10.62
C SER A 42 -0.54 -9.70 -11.95
N GLY A 43 0.69 -9.16 -11.92
CA GLY A 43 1.46 -8.83 -13.13
C GLY A 43 1.47 -7.34 -13.52
N LYS A 44 0.89 -6.43 -12.74
CA LYS A 44 0.79 -4.98 -13.03
C LYS A 44 2.13 -4.33 -13.35
N THR A 45 3.11 -4.45 -12.46
CA THR A 45 4.46 -3.92 -12.67
C THR A 45 5.14 -4.56 -13.88
N THR A 46 4.86 -5.83 -14.18
CA THR A 46 5.41 -6.51 -15.37
C THR A 46 4.86 -5.89 -16.65
N VAL A 47 3.56 -5.58 -16.70
CA VAL A 47 2.93 -4.86 -17.82
C VAL A 47 3.48 -3.44 -17.93
N SER A 48 3.60 -2.71 -16.82
CA SER A 48 4.11 -1.33 -16.81
C SER A 48 5.55 -1.24 -17.33
N MET A 49 6.41 -2.18 -16.94
CA MET A 49 7.79 -2.26 -17.42
C MET A 49 7.88 -2.66 -18.89
N ALA A 50 6.96 -3.51 -19.37
CA ALA A 50 6.92 -3.90 -20.78
C ALA A 50 6.63 -2.72 -21.71
N LEU A 51 5.85 -1.70 -21.29
CA LEU A 51 5.65 -0.48 -22.07
C LEU A 51 6.97 0.29 -22.31
N LEU A 52 7.92 0.15 -21.39
CA LEU A 52 9.26 0.73 -21.53
C LEU A 52 10.21 -0.15 -22.37
N GLY A 53 9.70 -1.26 -22.94
CA GLY A 53 10.55 -2.26 -23.59
C GLY A 53 11.52 -2.92 -22.61
N HIS A 54 11.12 -3.09 -21.35
CA HIS A 54 11.95 -3.69 -20.32
C HIS A 54 11.22 -4.85 -19.65
N THR A 55 11.93 -5.96 -19.41
CA THR A 55 11.45 -7.09 -18.61
C THR A 55 12.43 -7.35 -17.46
N ARG A 56 11.93 -7.89 -16.35
CA ARG A 56 12.82 -8.34 -15.27
C ARG A 56 13.74 -9.45 -15.77
N LYS A 57 14.94 -9.54 -15.20
CA LYS A 57 15.89 -10.61 -15.52
C LYS A 57 15.20 -11.98 -15.41
N GLY A 58 15.26 -12.76 -16.49
CA GLY A 58 14.61 -14.07 -16.57
C GLY A 58 13.19 -14.05 -17.14
N ALA A 59 12.59 -12.89 -17.40
CA ALA A 59 11.31 -12.79 -18.11
C ALA A 59 11.51 -12.30 -19.54
N VAL A 60 10.64 -12.76 -20.46
CA VAL A 60 10.66 -12.42 -21.88
C VAL A 60 9.24 -12.12 -22.38
N ILE A 61 9.10 -11.17 -23.31
CA ILE A 61 7.86 -10.96 -24.06
C ILE A 61 7.83 -12.05 -25.14
N GLU A 62 6.80 -12.92 -25.11
CA GLU A 62 6.67 -14.02 -26.06
C GLU A 62 5.79 -13.69 -27.27
N ALA A 63 4.75 -12.90 -27.05
CA ALA A 63 3.78 -12.55 -28.07
C ALA A 63 3.14 -11.18 -27.77
N GLY A 64 2.46 -10.67 -28.77
CA GLY A 64 1.72 -9.41 -28.72
C GLY A 64 2.48 -8.23 -29.30
N SER A 65 1.84 -7.07 -29.27
CA SER A 65 2.41 -5.82 -29.73
C SER A 65 2.17 -4.69 -28.72
N ILE A 66 3.13 -3.78 -28.64
CA ILE A 66 3.03 -2.54 -27.86
C ILE A 66 3.42 -1.40 -28.79
N LEU A 67 2.45 -0.54 -29.10
CA LEU A 67 2.66 0.68 -29.87
C LEU A 67 2.56 1.89 -28.95
N ILE A 68 3.55 2.79 -29.02
CA ILE A 68 3.58 4.05 -28.27
C ILE A 68 3.87 5.17 -29.26
N ASP A 69 2.91 6.08 -29.45
CA ASP A 69 2.98 7.16 -30.43
C ASP A 69 3.40 6.67 -31.84
N GLY A 70 2.85 5.49 -32.24
CA GLY A 70 3.17 4.83 -33.50
C GLY A 70 4.47 4.01 -33.52
N HIS A 71 5.28 4.03 -32.48
CA HIS A 71 6.52 3.26 -32.37
C HIS A 71 6.28 1.89 -31.76
N GLN A 72 6.77 0.83 -32.43
CA GLN A 72 6.72 -0.54 -31.90
C GLN A 72 7.80 -0.73 -30.83
N ILE A 73 7.36 -1.21 -29.65
CA ILE A 73 8.24 -1.41 -28.50
C ILE A 73 8.75 -2.86 -28.43
N VAL A 74 7.88 -3.83 -28.72
CA VAL A 74 8.27 -5.25 -28.74
C VAL A 74 9.24 -5.49 -29.88
N ASP A 75 10.34 -6.17 -29.58
CA ASP A 75 11.46 -6.43 -30.54
C ASP A 75 12.14 -5.17 -31.10
N GLY A 76 11.88 -3.98 -30.51
CA GLY A 76 12.57 -2.74 -30.84
C GLY A 76 14.07 -2.80 -30.52
N LYS A 77 14.89 -2.18 -31.37
CA LYS A 77 16.33 -2.09 -31.12
C LYS A 77 16.60 -1.27 -29.86
N ASP A 78 17.55 -1.69 -29.05
CA ASP A 78 17.88 -1.03 -27.78
C ASP A 78 18.23 0.47 -27.95
N SER A 79 18.87 0.85 -29.08
CA SER A 79 19.14 2.25 -29.42
C SER A 79 17.88 3.08 -29.64
N GLU A 80 16.86 2.52 -30.31
CA GLU A 80 15.57 3.16 -30.57
C GLU A 80 14.77 3.28 -29.27
N LEU A 81 14.71 2.19 -28.47
CA LEU A 81 14.05 2.19 -27.17
C LEU A 81 14.67 3.20 -26.20
N ARG A 82 16.01 3.35 -26.21
CA ARG A 82 16.70 4.36 -25.39
C ARG A 82 16.36 5.80 -25.82
N ALA A 83 16.11 6.04 -27.10
CA ALA A 83 15.70 7.36 -27.58
C ALA A 83 14.27 7.71 -27.13
N LEU A 84 13.38 6.72 -27.07
CA LEU A 84 12.00 6.90 -26.61
C LEU A 84 11.89 7.12 -25.09
N ARG A 85 12.71 6.40 -24.30
CA ARG A 85 12.70 6.48 -22.83
C ARG A 85 13.20 7.83 -22.34
N GLY A 86 12.35 8.56 -21.62
CA GLY A 86 12.58 9.91 -21.10
C GLY A 86 12.10 11.04 -22.03
N GLY A 87 12.01 10.80 -23.33
CA GLY A 87 11.51 11.75 -24.31
C GLY A 87 10.04 11.53 -24.66
N THR A 88 9.71 10.36 -25.21
CA THR A 88 8.32 10.01 -25.62
C THR A 88 7.55 9.31 -24.53
N ILE A 89 8.19 8.36 -23.84
CA ILE A 89 7.63 7.64 -22.68
C ILE A 89 8.51 7.85 -21.46
N ALA A 90 7.90 8.23 -20.34
CA ALA A 90 8.60 8.43 -19.07
C ALA A 90 8.03 7.51 -17.96
N TYR A 91 8.81 7.33 -16.91
CA TYR A 91 8.47 6.45 -15.80
C TYR A 91 8.60 7.17 -14.46
N VAL A 92 7.57 7.06 -13.63
CA VAL A 92 7.60 7.50 -12.23
C VAL A 92 7.66 6.26 -11.34
N PRO A 93 8.76 6.07 -10.60
CA PRO A 93 8.97 4.87 -9.79
C PRO A 93 8.18 4.91 -8.48
N GLN A 94 8.00 3.73 -7.89
CA GLN A 94 7.37 3.55 -6.59
C GLN A 94 8.16 4.20 -5.45
N ASP A 95 9.48 4.04 -5.45
CA ASP A 95 10.37 4.60 -4.43
C ASP A 95 11.32 5.64 -5.05
N PRO A 96 11.05 6.93 -4.84
CA PRO A 96 11.90 8.00 -5.36
C PRO A 96 13.30 8.00 -4.73
N GLY A 97 13.44 7.48 -3.49
CA GLY A 97 14.73 7.43 -2.79
C GLY A 97 15.74 6.53 -3.48
N THR A 98 15.28 5.46 -4.15
CA THR A 98 16.12 4.55 -4.95
C THR A 98 16.32 5.02 -6.38
N ALA A 99 15.43 5.85 -6.90
CA ALA A 99 15.48 6.34 -8.28
C ALA A 99 16.32 7.62 -8.43
N LEU A 100 16.32 8.50 -7.43
CA LEU A 100 17.11 9.71 -7.43
C LEU A 100 18.57 9.40 -7.09
N ASN A 101 19.51 9.97 -7.85
CA ASN A 101 20.94 9.83 -7.56
C ASN A 101 21.31 10.69 -6.34
N PRO A 102 21.71 10.10 -5.20
CA PRO A 102 22.01 10.83 -3.98
C PRO A 102 23.24 11.76 -4.09
N GLY A 103 24.11 11.51 -5.05
CA GLY A 103 25.33 12.30 -5.31
C GLY A 103 25.13 13.49 -6.25
N LEU A 104 23.93 13.63 -6.86
CA LEU A 104 23.63 14.71 -7.78
C LEU A 104 22.62 15.70 -7.18
N ARG A 105 22.80 16.98 -7.51
CA ARG A 105 21.84 18.04 -7.17
C ARG A 105 20.55 17.89 -7.96
N ILE A 106 19.45 18.36 -7.40
CA ILE A 106 18.11 18.24 -8.01
C ILE A 106 18.06 18.82 -9.42
N ALA A 107 18.57 20.05 -9.60
CA ALA A 107 18.59 20.67 -10.93
C ALA A 107 19.36 19.83 -11.95
N LYS A 108 20.51 19.25 -11.56
CA LYS A 108 21.34 18.46 -12.49
C LYS A 108 20.62 17.20 -12.98
N GLN A 109 19.86 16.53 -12.11
CA GLN A 109 19.11 15.33 -12.49
C GLN A 109 17.99 15.64 -13.51
N ILE A 110 17.31 16.79 -13.38
CA ILE A 110 16.31 17.24 -14.36
C ILE A 110 16.99 17.67 -15.66
N LEU A 111 18.10 18.42 -15.56
CA LEU A 111 18.88 18.88 -16.73
C LEU A 111 19.40 17.73 -17.57
N GLU A 112 19.88 16.62 -16.96
CA GLU A 112 20.36 15.44 -17.70
C GLU A 112 19.31 14.88 -18.68
N SER A 113 18.03 14.87 -18.28
CA SER A 113 16.94 14.46 -19.18
C SER A 113 16.74 15.45 -20.34
N LEU A 114 16.77 16.74 -20.04
CA LEU A 114 16.61 17.79 -21.07
C LEU A 114 17.79 17.82 -22.03
N GLU A 115 19.04 17.83 -21.54
CA GLU A 115 20.27 17.80 -22.34
C GLU A 115 20.30 16.61 -23.30
N LYS A 116 19.79 15.45 -22.86
CA LYS A 116 19.77 14.23 -23.66
C LYS A 116 18.71 14.23 -24.75
N HIS A 117 17.49 14.67 -24.44
CA HIS A 117 16.33 14.55 -25.33
C HIS A 117 16.02 15.82 -26.12
N LEU A 118 16.54 16.97 -25.69
CA LEU A 118 16.38 18.27 -26.34
C LEU A 118 17.76 18.94 -26.59
N PRO A 119 18.68 18.27 -27.31
CA PRO A 119 20.07 18.72 -27.46
C PRO A 119 20.22 20.05 -28.21
N GLN A 120 19.16 20.50 -28.89
CA GLN A 120 19.13 21.78 -29.60
C GLN A 120 18.83 22.98 -28.68
N GLN A 121 18.35 22.74 -27.45
CA GLN A 121 18.07 23.82 -26.51
C GLN A 121 19.34 24.33 -25.83
N SER A 122 19.38 25.62 -25.59
CA SER A 122 20.45 26.24 -24.81
C SER A 122 20.39 25.89 -23.32
N ASN A 123 21.49 26.07 -22.60
CA ASN A 123 21.50 25.87 -21.14
C ASN A 123 20.51 26.81 -20.41
N GLU A 124 20.29 28.02 -20.94
CA GLU A 124 19.35 28.97 -20.37
C GLU A 124 17.90 28.51 -20.53
N GLU A 125 17.53 28.00 -21.72
CA GLU A 125 16.21 27.40 -21.99
C GLU A 125 15.96 26.17 -21.13
N ASN A 126 16.95 25.28 -21.01
CA ASN A 126 16.88 24.11 -20.15
C ASN A 126 16.72 24.50 -18.66
N LEU A 127 17.42 25.51 -18.17
CA LEU A 127 17.27 25.98 -16.79
C LEU A 127 15.91 26.65 -16.56
N ALA A 128 15.42 27.39 -17.54
CA ALA A 128 14.06 27.95 -17.49
C ALA A 128 13.01 26.83 -17.39
N ARG A 129 13.16 25.76 -18.21
CA ARG A 129 12.27 24.59 -18.14
C ARG A 129 12.36 23.87 -16.81
N VAL A 130 13.54 23.75 -16.19
CA VAL A 130 13.69 23.20 -14.83
C VAL A 130 12.88 23.98 -13.81
N ARG A 131 12.91 25.32 -13.86
CA ARG A 131 12.13 26.16 -12.95
C ARG A 131 10.64 26.06 -13.20
N GLU A 132 10.23 26.03 -14.46
CA GLU A 132 8.85 25.85 -14.88
C GLU A 132 8.28 24.53 -14.32
N ILE A 133 8.94 23.38 -14.59
CA ILE A 133 8.44 22.07 -14.14
C ILE A 133 8.42 21.94 -12.61
N LEU A 134 9.40 22.53 -11.90
CA LEU A 134 9.38 22.54 -10.44
C LEU A 134 8.17 23.31 -9.92
N THR A 135 7.79 24.41 -10.57
CA THR A 135 6.58 25.17 -10.24
C THR A 135 5.32 24.36 -10.54
N GLU A 136 5.25 23.69 -11.69
CA GLU A 136 4.13 22.82 -12.09
C GLU A 136 3.91 21.69 -11.05
N VAL A 137 4.98 21.12 -10.47
CA VAL A 137 4.88 20.10 -9.41
C VAL A 137 4.79 20.70 -8.00
N ALA A 138 4.51 22.00 -7.87
CA ALA A 138 4.39 22.73 -6.60
C ALA A 138 5.62 22.58 -5.69
N LEU A 139 6.83 22.65 -6.27
CA LEU A 139 8.10 22.72 -5.56
C LEU A 139 8.71 24.11 -5.70
N PRO A 140 9.56 24.57 -4.74
CA PRO A 140 10.34 25.79 -4.90
C PRO A 140 11.23 25.72 -6.14
N SER A 141 11.35 26.83 -6.87
CA SER A 141 12.16 26.94 -8.09
C SER A 141 13.32 27.95 -7.95
N ASP A 142 13.62 28.35 -6.71
CA ASP A 142 14.74 29.22 -6.37
C ASP A 142 16.08 28.49 -6.41
N ASP A 143 17.16 29.26 -6.43
CA ASP A 143 18.54 28.73 -6.54
C ASP A 143 18.95 27.84 -5.36
N ASP A 144 18.40 28.08 -4.18
CA ASP A 144 18.71 27.29 -2.99
C ASP A 144 18.09 25.90 -3.10
N PHE A 145 16.86 25.79 -3.60
CA PHE A 145 16.23 24.50 -3.83
C PHE A 145 16.93 23.71 -4.97
N LEU A 146 17.27 24.39 -6.06
CA LEU A 146 17.98 23.79 -7.20
C LEU A 146 19.31 23.14 -6.81
N LYS A 147 20.00 23.69 -5.80
CA LYS A 147 21.31 23.21 -5.31
C LYS A 147 21.20 22.08 -4.29
N ARG A 148 19.98 21.73 -3.80
CA ARG A 148 19.79 20.65 -2.82
C ARG A 148 20.07 19.27 -3.42
N TYR A 149 20.37 18.33 -2.52
CA TYR A 149 20.51 16.91 -2.81
C TYR A 149 19.27 16.15 -2.36
N PRO A 150 18.99 14.95 -2.90
CA PRO A 150 17.80 14.16 -2.52
C PRO A 150 17.64 13.95 -1.02
N HIS A 151 18.70 13.65 -0.30
CA HIS A 151 18.69 13.43 1.16
C HIS A 151 18.30 14.66 2.00
N GLN A 152 18.27 15.85 1.41
CA GLN A 152 17.83 17.10 2.05
C GLN A 152 16.33 17.38 1.85
N LEU A 153 15.63 16.49 1.13
CA LEU A 153 14.22 16.61 0.81
C LEU A 153 13.37 15.61 1.61
N SER A 154 12.12 15.99 1.91
CA SER A 154 11.12 15.03 2.41
C SER A 154 10.74 14.02 1.32
N GLY A 155 10.20 12.84 1.72
CA GLY A 155 9.75 11.81 0.77
C GLY A 155 8.77 12.36 -0.28
N GLY A 156 7.80 13.17 0.12
CA GLY A 156 6.87 13.81 -0.81
C GLY A 156 7.52 14.85 -1.74
N GLN A 157 8.59 15.53 -1.30
CA GLN A 157 9.37 16.39 -2.19
C GLN A 157 10.19 15.56 -3.17
N GLN A 158 10.82 14.47 -2.74
CA GLN A 158 11.54 13.54 -3.61
C GLN A 158 10.62 12.96 -4.68
N GLN A 159 9.39 12.56 -4.31
CA GLN A 159 8.41 12.05 -5.25
C GLN A 159 8.03 13.09 -6.31
N ARG A 160 7.79 14.34 -5.91
CA ARG A 160 7.49 15.43 -6.86
C ARG A 160 8.69 15.78 -7.73
N VAL A 161 9.93 15.62 -7.26
CA VAL A 161 11.13 15.72 -8.10
C VAL A 161 11.18 14.58 -9.12
N ALA A 162 10.86 13.34 -8.74
CA ALA A 162 10.78 12.23 -9.69
C ALA A 162 9.71 12.47 -10.77
N ILE A 163 8.55 13.03 -10.40
CA ILE A 163 7.52 13.47 -11.35
C ILE A 163 8.06 14.59 -12.25
N ALA A 164 8.76 15.59 -11.69
CA ALA A 164 9.34 16.67 -12.48
C ALA A 164 10.35 16.15 -13.52
N ILE A 165 11.20 15.19 -13.16
CA ILE A 165 12.12 14.52 -14.10
C ILE A 165 11.34 13.82 -15.23
N ALA A 166 10.28 13.09 -14.87
CA ALA A 166 9.47 12.36 -15.83
C ALA A 166 8.73 13.29 -16.82
N PHE A 167 8.25 14.45 -16.37
CA PHE A 167 7.52 15.42 -17.21
C PHE A 167 8.43 16.50 -17.84
N ALA A 168 9.71 16.55 -17.51
CA ALA A 168 10.63 17.60 -17.98
C ALA A 168 10.61 17.76 -19.51
N CYS A 169 10.68 16.64 -20.24
CA CYS A 169 10.68 16.60 -21.72
C CYS A 169 9.28 16.60 -22.33
N ARG A 170 8.21 16.82 -21.56
CA ARG A 170 6.80 16.76 -22.03
C ARG A 170 6.51 15.47 -22.81
N PRO A 171 6.62 14.30 -22.16
CA PRO A 171 6.42 13.01 -22.83
C PRO A 171 4.99 12.87 -23.36
N LYS A 172 4.78 11.96 -24.31
CA LYS A 172 3.45 11.58 -24.79
C LYS A 172 2.76 10.58 -23.85
N VAL A 173 3.56 9.77 -23.18
CA VAL A 173 3.10 8.71 -22.26
C VAL A 173 3.88 8.75 -20.96
N ILE A 174 3.16 8.60 -19.86
CA ILE A 174 3.77 8.39 -18.55
C ILE A 174 3.29 7.09 -17.93
N VAL A 175 4.22 6.34 -17.35
CA VAL A 175 3.93 5.14 -16.56
C VAL A 175 4.22 5.44 -15.11
N CYS A 176 3.20 5.41 -14.26
CA CYS A 176 3.29 5.63 -12.82
C CYS A 176 3.10 4.30 -12.10
N ASP A 177 4.16 3.77 -11.50
CA ASP A 177 4.12 2.50 -10.76
C ASP A 177 4.05 2.79 -9.26
N GLU A 178 2.83 2.80 -8.70
CA GLU A 178 2.55 3.08 -7.29
C GLU A 178 3.20 4.36 -6.72
N PRO A 179 3.11 5.51 -7.38
CA PRO A 179 3.90 6.70 -7.03
C PRO A 179 3.49 7.38 -5.72
N THR A 180 2.44 6.90 -5.06
CA THR A 180 1.93 7.47 -3.80
C THR A 180 2.09 6.55 -2.61
N THR A 181 2.65 5.36 -2.79
CA THR A 181 2.89 4.39 -1.71
C THR A 181 3.82 4.99 -0.65
N GLY A 182 3.43 4.89 0.62
CA GLY A 182 4.21 5.41 1.76
C GLY A 182 4.14 6.93 1.97
N LEU A 183 3.33 7.66 1.18
CA LEU A 183 3.05 9.07 1.41
C LEU A 183 1.89 9.24 2.39
N ASP A 184 1.94 10.31 3.20
CA ASP A 184 0.77 10.71 3.98
C ASP A 184 -0.35 11.25 3.07
N VAL A 185 -1.58 11.24 3.58
CA VAL A 185 -2.80 11.56 2.85
C VAL A 185 -2.74 12.94 2.18
N THR A 186 -2.21 13.94 2.86
CA THR A 186 -2.11 15.31 2.34
C THR A 186 -1.12 15.40 1.18
N THR A 187 0.02 14.74 1.32
CA THR A 187 1.05 14.66 0.27
C THR A 187 0.56 13.83 -0.92
N GLN A 188 -0.11 12.72 -0.66
CA GLN A 188 -0.73 11.86 -1.67
C GLN A 188 -1.73 12.63 -2.53
N SER A 189 -2.69 13.33 -1.91
CA SER A 189 -3.69 14.15 -2.62
C SER A 189 -3.04 15.19 -3.55
N ARG A 190 -1.96 15.85 -3.09
CA ARG A 190 -1.20 16.80 -3.92
C ARG A 190 -0.51 16.14 -5.11
N VAL A 191 0.11 14.98 -4.91
CA VAL A 191 0.77 14.24 -5.99
C VAL A 191 -0.25 13.82 -7.05
N LEU A 192 -1.42 13.32 -6.62
CA LEU A 192 -2.49 12.89 -7.54
C LEU A 192 -3.04 14.08 -8.35
N SER A 193 -3.33 15.20 -7.69
CA SER A 193 -3.79 16.41 -8.38
C SER A 193 -2.76 16.93 -9.38
N THR A 194 -1.48 16.89 -9.02
CA THR A 194 -0.37 17.27 -9.92
C THR A 194 -0.31 16.38 -11.15
N ILE A 195 -0.34 15.04 -10.99
CA ILE A 195 -0.31 14.10 -12.12
C ILE A 195 -1.51 14.35 -13.03
N ARG A 196 -2.73 14.45 -12.47
CA ARG A 196 -3.95 14.70 -13.25
C ARG A 196 -3.87 16.00 -14.05
N GLU A 197 -3.40 17.08 -13.42
CA GLU A 197 -3.27 18.38 -14.06
C GLU A 197 -2.25 18.36 -15.20
N LEU A 198 -1.06 17.78 -14.96
CA LEU A 198 -0.02 17.63 -15.97
C LEU A 198 -0.51 16.78 -17.17
N CYS A 199 -1.20 15.67 -16.92
CA CYS A 199 -1.77 14.84 -17.98
C CYS A 199 -2.79 15.65 -18.82
N ARG A 200 -3.70 16.37 -18.15
CA ARG A 200 -4.74 17.17 -18.82
C ARG A 200 -4.17 18.34 -19.60
N VAL A 201 -3.24 19.12 -19.00
CA VAL A 201 -2.69 20.34 -19.61
C VAL A 201 -1.80 20.02 -20.80
N HIS A 202 -0.98 18.98 -20.68
CA HIS A 202 -0.03 18.60 -21.75
C HIS A 202 -0.53 17.49 -22.67
N GLY A 203 -1.76 16.99 -22.49
CA GLY A 203 -2.32 15.89 -23.28
C GLY A 203 -1.55 14.57 -23.14
N VAL A 204 -0.93 14.33 -21.99
CA VAL A 204 -0.11 13.13 -21.72
C VAL A 204 -1.02 11.95 -21.35
N ALA A 205 -0.89 10.83 -22.06
CA ALA A 205 -1.54 9.58 -21.69
C ALA A 205 -0.84 8.93 -20.50
N ALA A 206 -1.59 8.42 -19.51
CA ALA A 206 -1.00 7.83 -18.33
C ALA A 206 -1.46 6.39 -18.08
N LEU A 207 -0.51 5.48 -17.82
CA LEU A 207 -0.79 4.22 -17.14
C LEU A 207 -0.47 4.39 -15.65
N TYR A 208 -1.50 4.33 -14.81
CA TYR A 208 -1.36 4.46 -13.36
C TYR A 208 -1.57 3.11 -12.68
N VAL A 209 -0.50 2.52 -12.18
CA VAL A 209 -0.54 1.24 -11.45
C VAL A 209 -0.69 1.53 -9.97
N SER A 210 -1.66 0.90 -9.33
CA SER A 210 -1.86 0.98 -7.87
C SER A 210 -2.55 -0.27 -7.32
N HIS A 211 -2.28 -0.54 -6.05
CA HIS A 211 -3.08 -1.46 -5.25
C HIS A 211 -4.16 -0.72 -4.44
N ASP A 212 -4.10 0.62 -4.38
CA ASP A 212 -5.10 1.46 -3.71
C ASP A 212 -6.19 1.90 -4.71
N LEU A 213 -7.33 1.20 -4.64
CA LEU A 213 -8.46 1.48 -5.52
C LEU A 213 -9.15 2.83 -5.22
N ALA A 214 -9.08 3.32 -3.96
CA ALA A 214 -9.63 4.63 -3.63
C ALA A 214 -8.88 5.73 -4.37
N VAL A 215 -7.55 5.62 -4.44
CA VAL A 215 -6.70 6.50 -5.25
C VAL A 215 -7.05 6.44 -6.73
N VAL A 216 -7.19 5.21 -7.26
CA VAL A 216 -7.54 5.03 -8.69
C VAL A 216 -8.92 5.57 -9.00
N SER A 217 -9.90 5.43 -8.09
CA SER A 217 -11.24 5.99 -8.27
C SER A 217 -11.25 7.52 -8.37
N GLU A 218 -10.30 8.21 -7.73
CA GLU A 218 -10.16 9.66 -7.83
C GLU A 218 -9.42 10.11 -9.09
N LEU A 219 -8.46 9.30 -9.58
CA LEU A 219 -7.52 9.72 -10.63
C LEU A 219 -7.89 9.22 -12.02
N ALA A 220 -8.33 7.97 -12.16
CA ALA A 220 -8.44 7.31 -13.45
C ALA A 220 -9.74 7.65 -14.19
N ASP A 221 -9.65 7.71 -15.53
CA ASP A 221 -10.81 7.82 -16.43
C ASP A 221 -11.34 6.43 -16.80
N LYS A 222 -10.42 5.48 -17.01
CA LYS A 222 -10.70 4.06 -17.25
C LYS A 222 -9.93 3.20 -16.24
N VAL A 223 -10.45 2.01 -15.98
CA VAL A 223 -9.83 1.06 -15.05
C VAL A 223 -9.77 -0.33 -15.68
N ALA A 224 -8.62 -0.98 -15.59
CA ALA A 224 -8.43 -2.38 -15.92
C ALA A 224 -8.06 -3.16 -14.65
N VAL A 225 -8.84 -4.19 -14.33
CA VAL A 225 -8.66 -5.03 -13.14
C VAL A 225 -7.92 -6.29 -13.54
N MET A 226 -6.73 -6.50 -12.98
CA MET A 226 -5.90 -7.67 -13.22
C MET A 226 -6.00 -8.70 -12.09
N TYR A 227 -6.14 -9.96 -12.47
CA TYR A 227 -6.05 -11.11 -11.56
C TYR A 227 -5.24 -12.22 -12.20
N ALA A 228 -4.26 -12.77 -11.47
CA ALA A 228 -3.44 -13.89 -11.92
C ALA A 228 -2.92 -13.76 -13.38
N GLY A 229 -2.41 -12.58 -13.75
CA GLY A 229 -1.79 -12.30 -15.06
C GLY A 229 -2.75 -11.98 -16.20
N LYS A 230 -4.06 -11.88 -15.95
CA LYS A 230 -5.07 -11.55 -16.96
C LYS A 230 -5.87 -10.31 -16.55
N ILE A 231 -6.40 -9.55 -17.53
CA ILE A 231 -7.47 -8.58 -17.28
C ILE A 231 -8.76 -9.38 -17.13
N VAL A 232 -9.43 -9.23 -15.99
CA VAL A 232 -10.69 -9.90 -15.68
C VAL A 232 -11.91 -9.01 -15.89
N GLU A 233 -11.72 -7.69 -15.77
CA GLU A 233 -12.73 -6.68 -16.04
C GLU A 233 -12.06 -5.36 -16.41
N SER A 234 -12.61 -4.63 -17.38
CA SER A 234 -12.14 -3.29 -17.74
C SER A 234 -13.32 -2.44 -18.19
N GLY A 235 -13.32 -1.17 -17.80
CA GLY A 235 -14.39 -0.22 -18.15
C GLY A 235 -14.05 1.20 -17.73
N ASN A 236 -15.00 2.11 -17.95
CA ASN A 236 -14.93 3.44 -17.37
C ASN A 236 -14.94 3.35 -15.83
N ARG A 237 -14.44 4.39 -15.17
CA ARG A 237 -14.39 4.48 -13.71
C ARG A 237 -15.72 4.04 -13.05
N ASP A 238 -16.84 4.62 -13.50
CA ASP A 238 -18.16 4.38 -12.89
C ASP A 238 -18.65 2.93 -13.11
N GLU A 239 -18.35 2.34 -14.28
CA GLU A 239 -18.68 0.94 -14.60
C GLU A 239 -17.95 -0.02 -13.64
N ILE A 240 -16.69 0.27 -13.32
CA ILE A 240 -15.88 -0.59 -12.44
C ILE A 240 -16.23 -0.38 -10.97
N PHE A 241 -16.32 0.86 -10.49
CA PHE A 241 -16.49 1.11 -9.05
C PHE A 241 -17.93 0.97 -8.56
N PHE A 242 -18.93 1.25 -9.39
CA PHE A 242 -20.34 1.24 -8.98
C PHE A 242 -21.17 0.16 -9.68
N HIS A 243 -20.71 -0.36 -10.82
CA HIS A 243 -21.47 -1.30 -11.65
C HIS A 243 -20.64 -2.54 -12.04
N SER A 244 -19.58 -2.85 -11.28
CA SER A 244 -18.73 -4.01 -11.55
C SER A 244 -19.53 -5.31 -11.61
N SER A 245 -19.16 -6.17 -12.55
CA SER A 245 -19.85 -7.43 -12.82
C SER A 245 -19.00 -8.66 -12.46
N HIS A 246 -17.66 -8.53 -12.43
CA HIS A 246 -16.79 -9.64 -12.04
C HIS A 246 -16.82 -9.86 -10.51
N PRO A 247 -17.03 -11.08 -10.01
CA PRO A 247 -17.04 -11.36 -8.57
C PRO A 247 -15.77 -10.90 -7.84
N TYR A 248 -14.60 -11.04 -8.46
CA TYR A 248 -13.34 -10.54 -7.91
C TYR A 248 -13.34 -9.02 -7.74
N THR A 249 -13.72 -8.26 -8.79
CA THR A 249 -13.76 -6.79 -8.75
C THR A 249 -14.68 -6.30 -7.65
N ARG A 250 -15.88 -6.89 -7.55
CA ARG A 250 -16.85 -6.57 -6.50
C ARG A 250 -16.31 -6.82 -5.09
N ARG A 251 -15.61 -7.94 -4.89
CA ARG A 251 -14.98 -8.23 -3.60
C ARG A 251 -13.82 -7.30 -3.29
N LEU A 252 -13.02 -6.96 -4.31
CA LEU A 252 -11.92 -6.03 -4.16
C LEU A 252 -12.42 -4.64 -3.74
N ILE A 253 -13.55 -4.18 -4.32
CA ILE A 253 -14.20 -2.92 -3.94
C ILE A 253 -14.78 -2.99 -2.52
N ARG A 254 -15.38 -4.13 -2.12
CA ARG A 254 -15.88 -4.32 -0.75
C ARG A 254 -14.80 -4.41 0.32
N ALA A 255 -13.59 -4.76 -0.07
CA ALA A 255 -12.44 -4.73 0.83
C ALA A 255 -11.90 -3.32 1.06
N LEU A 256 -12.39 -2.29 0.32
CA LEU A 256 -12.01 -0.90 0.53
C LEU A 256 -12.59 -0.36 1.84
N PRO A 257 -11.76 0.26 2.68
CA PRO A 257 -12.25 0.99 3.82
C PRO A 257 -13.02 2.26 3.39
N ASP A 258 -14.18 2.48 4.00
CA ASP A 258 -15.01 3.65 3.76
C ASP A 258 -14.85 4.65 4.91
N ILE A 259 -14.44 5.88 4.58
CA ILE A 259 -14.32 6.97 5.56
C ILE A 259 -15.67 7.35 6.17
N ALA A 260 -16.78 7.12 5.46
CA ALA A 260 -18.13 7.29 5.99
C ALA A 260 -18.51 6.22 7.02
N GLY A 261 -17.76 5.13 7.11
CA GLY A 261 -17.95 4.06 8.11
C GLY A 261 -19.21 3.24 7.93
N ARG A 262 -19.83 3.27 6.74
CA ARG A 262 -21.14 2.64 6.49
C ARG A 262 -21.08 1.13 6.28
N ASN A 263 -19.92 0.61 5.87
CA ASN A 263 -19.77 -0.77 5.44
C ASN A 263 -18.73 -1.52 6.28
N GLN A 264 -19.01 -2.78 6.55
CA GLN A 264 -18.01 -3.71 7.06
C GLN A 264 -17.04 -4.04 5.93
N ILE A 265 -15.72 -3.92 6.21
CA ILE A 265 -14.70 -4.41 5.30
C ILE A 265 -14.70 -5.93 5.34
N ILE A 266 -14.67 -6.57 4.17
CA ILE A 266 -14.61 -8.02 4.05
C ILE A 266 -13.44 -8.37 3.14
N GLY A 267 -12.47 -9.11 3.67
CA GLY A 267 -11.33 -9.60 2.92
C GLY A 267 -11.72 -10.67 1.88
N ILE A 268 -10.82 -10.91 0.94
CA ILE A 268 -10.97 -12.03 -0.01
C ILE A 268 -10.21 -13.22 0.56
N SER A 269 -10.94 -14.26 0.95
CA SER A 269 -10.35 -15.47 1.56
C SER A 269 -9.35 -16.14 0.63
N GLY A 270 -8.32 -16.77 1.20
CA GLY A 270 -7.25 -17.44 0.46
C GLY A 270 -6.26 -16.46 -0.20
N TYR A 271 -5.52 -16.97 -1.15
CA TYR A 271 -4.47 -16.21 -1.86
C TYR A 271 -4.58 -16.38 -3.38
N ALA A 272 -4.09 -15.39 -4.11
CA ALA A 272 -4.04 -15.48 -5.58
C ALA A 272 -3.05 -16.60 -6.00
N PRO A 273 -3.38 -17.42 -7.00
CA PRO A 273 -2.51 -18.49 -7.43
C PRO A 273 -1.22 -17.94 -8.03
N MET A 274 -0.10 -18.57 -7.69
CA MET A 274 1.18 -18.29 -8.33
C MET A 274 1.13 -18.67 -9.81
N PRO A 275 1.99 -18.11 -10.67
CA PRO A 275 1.97 -18.41 -12.10
C PRO A 275 2.01 -19.91 -12.43
N TRP A 276 2.71 -20.72 -11.64
CA TRP A 276 2.84 -22.17 -11.81
C TRP A 276 1.70 -22.99 -11.18
N ASP A 277 0.85 -22.36 -10.37
CA ASP A 277 -0.28 -23.00 -9.66
C ASP A 277 -1.64 -22.56 -10.23
N ARG A 278 -1.66 -21.85 -11.37
CA ARG A 278 -2.91 -21.38 -11.97
C ARG A 278 -3.76 -22.55 -12.46
N PRO A 279 -5.07 -22.58 -12.10
CA PRO A 279 -5.97 -23.60 -12.63
C PRO A 279 -6.17 -23.42 -14.15
N SER A 280 -6.55 -24.49 -14.83
CA SER A 280 -6.87 -24.50 -16.26
C SER A 280 -8.12 -23.69 -16.62
N GLY A 281 -9.06 -23.57 -15.68
CA GLY A 281 -10.27 -22.77 -15.80
C GLY A 281 -10.10 -21.31 -15.37
N CYS A 282 -11.15 -20.75 -14.79
CA CYS A 282 -11.11 -19.40 -14.20
C CYS A 282 -10.13 -19.36 -13.01
N ALA A 283 -9.12 -18.49 -13.10
CA ALA A 283 -8.11 -18.39 -12.04
C ALA A 283 -8.70 -17.97 -10.68
N PHE A 284 -9.85 -17.28 -10.67
CA PHE A 284 -10.53 -16.88 -9.45
C PHE A 284 -11.50 -17.95 -8.91
N ALA A 285 -11.82 -19.03 -9.65
CA ALA A 285 -12.79 -20.04 -9.25
C ALA A 285 -12.56 -20.62 -7.83
N PRO A 286 -11.33 -20.92 -7.37
CA PRO A 286 -11.07 -21.42 -6.03
C PRO A 286 -11.47 -20.47 -4.88
N ARG A 287 -11.59 -19.18 -5.18
CA ARG A 287 -11.93 -18.09 -4.22
C ARG A 287 -13.31 -17.49 -4.49
N CYS A 288 -14.01 -17.96 -5.51
CA CYS A 288 -15.28 -17.41 -5.96
C CYS A 288 -16.44 -18.15 -5.31
N GLU A 289 -17.26 -17.45 -4.52
CA GLU A 289 -18.48 -18.02 -3.91
C GLU A 289 -19.55 -18.38 -4.96
N ASP A 290 -19.48 -17.70 -6.13
CA ASP A 290 -20.37 -17.93 -7.25
C ASP A 290 -19.83 -18.97 -8.26
N ALA A 291 -18.77 -19.72 -7.92
CA ALA A 291 -18.15 -20.67 -8.84
C ALA A 291 -19.11 -21.80 -9.21
N GLN A 292 -19.08 -22.17 -10.49
CA GLN A 292 -19.80 -23.33 -11.05
C GLN A 292 -18.81 -24.31 -11.67
N ALA A 293 -19.24 -25.52 -12.03
CA ALA A 293 -18.40 -26.54 -12.65
C ALA A 293 -17.64 -26.01 -13.87
N ILE A 294 -18.30 -25.26 -14.75
CA ILE A 294 -17.67 -24.65 -15.94
C ILE A 294 -16.50 -23.73 -15.58
N CYS A 295 -16.55 -23.06 -14.43
CA CYS A 295 -15.47 -22.17 -13.99
C CYS A 295 -14.16 -22.93 -13.67
N SER A 296 -14.25 -24.19 -13.30
CA SER A 296 -13.09 -25.05 -13.06
C SER A 296 -12.54 -25.68 -14.35
N GLU A 297 -13.40 -25.85 -15.35
CA GLU A 297 -13.06 -26.56 -16.59
C GLU A 297 -12.53 -25.61 -17.67
N GLN A 298 -13.10 -24.41 -17.78
CA GLN A 298 -12.81 -23.47 -18.87
C GLN A 298 -12.49 -22.07 -18.34
N ALA A 299 -11.42 -21.47 -18.88
CA ALA A 299 -11.12 -20.06 -18.62
C ALA A 299 -12.11 -19.17 -19.39
N PRO A 300 -12.79 -18.22 -18.72
CA PRO A 300 -13.69 -17.30 -19.41
C PRO A 300 -12.92 -16.36 -20.34
N ALA A 301 -13.45 -16.17 -21.55
CA ALA A 301 -12.92 -15.17 -22.47
C ALA A 301 -13.32 -13.77 -22.04
N LEU A 302 -12.45 -12.78 -22.29
CA LEU A 302 -12.77 -11.37 -22.09
C LEU A 302 -13.74 -10.93 -23.20
N THR A 303 -14.99 -10.63 -22.84
CA THR A 303 -16.06 -10.27 -23.77
C THR A 303 -16.60 -8.87 -23.49
N ALA A 304 -16.97 -8.13 -24.56
CA ALA A 304 -17.58 -6.82 -24.42
C ALA A 304 -19.03 -6.96 -23.86
N GLN A 305 -19.31 -6.19 -22.83
CA GLN A 305 -20.65 -6.05 -22.24
C GLN A 305 -21.32 -4.74 -22.73
N SER A 306 -20.51 -3.71 -22.93
CA SER A 306 -20.87 -2.43 -23.55
C SER A 306 -19.70 -1.96 -24.43
N PRO A 307 -19.82 -0.84 -25.16
CA PRO A 307 -18.69 -0.28 -25.93
C PRO A 307 -17.45 0.01 -25.09
N THR A 308 -17.60 0.24 -23.79
CA THR A 308 -16.54 0.62 -22.86
C THR A 308 -16.24 -0.44 -21.80
N HIS A 309 -17.14 -1.41 -21.60
CA HIS A 309 -17.04 -2.40 -20.53
C HIS A 309 -16.76 -3.80 -21.06
N THR A 310 -15.66 -4.42 -20.62
CA THR A 310 -15.30 -5.80 -20.96
C THR A 310 -15.19 -6.65 -19.69
N LEU A 311 -15.52 -7.93 -19.79
CA LEU A 311 -15.65 -8.85 -18.66
C LEU A 311 -15.25 -10.29 -19.03
N ALA A 312 -14.48 -10.93 -18.16
CA ALA A 312 -14.09 -12.34 -18.24
C ALA A 312 -14.78 -13.17 -17.15
N CYS A 313 -16.08 -13.42 -17.27
CA CYS A 313 -16.85 -14.20 -16.31
C CYS A 313 -17.97 -15.00 -16.98
N HIS A 314 -18.12 -16.29 -16.65
CA HIS A 314 -19.21 -17.13 -17.18
C HIS A 314 -20.58 -16.76 -16.60
N ARG A 315 -20.62 -16.18 -15.40
CA ARG A 315 -21.85 -15.89 -14.62
C ARG A 315 -22.21 -14.42 -14.50
N HIS A 316 -21.77 -13.57 -15.40
CA HIS A 316 -21.97 -12.12 -15.28
C HIS A 316 -23.44 -11.68 -15.18
N LYS A 317 -24.40 -12.47 -15.71
CA LYS A 317 -25.83 -12.17 -15.66
C LYS A 317 -26.51 -12.62 -14.34
N ASP A 318 -25.94 -13.63 -13.68
CA ASP A 318 -26.53 -14.28 -12.50
C ASP A 318 -25.80 -13.93 -11.20
N ALA A 319 -24.76 -13.10 -11.27
CA ALA A 319 -23.95 -12.80 -10.12
C ALA A 319 -24.76 -12.11 -9.02
N THR A 320 -24.74 -12.69 -7.83
CA THR A 320 -25.47 -12.21 -6.65
C THR A 320 -25.09 -10.76 -6.35
N LYS A 321 -26.05 -9.86 -6.29
CA LYS A 321 -25.79 -8.49 -5.82
C LYS A 321 -25.30 -8.58 -4.39
N ILE A 322 -24.04 -8.23 -4.19
CA ILE A 322 -23.44 -8.23 -2.87
C ILE A 322 -24.05 -7.04 -2.10
N THR A 323 -24.94 -7.32 -1.17
CA THR A 323 -25.49 -6.30 -0.26
C THR A 323 -24.41 -5.88 0.73
N ALA A 324 -24.28 -4.58 0.94
CA ALA A 324 -23.42 -4.04 1.98
C ALA A 324 -23.90 -4.55 3.36
N THR A 325 -22.99 -5.09 4.15
CA THR A 325 -23.30 -5.47 5.53
C THR A 325 -23.05 -4.25 6.41
N PRO A 326 -24.06 -3.72 7.13
CA PRO A 326 -23.86 -2.60 8.04
C PRO A 326 -22.85 -2.96 9.13
N ARG A 327 -22.06 -1.99 9.55
CA ARG A 327 -21.17 -2.11 10.70
C ARG A 327 -22.02 -2.35 11.94
N LEU A 328 -21.67 -3.34 12.75
CA LEU A 328 -22.20 -3.49 14.11
C LEU A 328 -21.45 -2.51 15.01
N ASP A 329 -22.13 -1.45 15.44
CA ASP A 329 -21.60 -0.50 16.41
C ASP A 329 -21.42 -1.22 17.75
N ARG A 330 -20.22 -1.10 18.33
CA ARG A 330 -19.96 -1.52 19.70
C ARG A 330 -20.22 -0.32 20.61
N GLU A 331 -21.16 -0.45 21.52
CA GLU A 331 -21.25 0.47 22.66
C GLU A 331 -20.07 0.22 23.59
N PHE A 332 -19.11 1.13 23.60
CA PHE A 332 -18.07 1.16 24.62
C PHE A 332 -18.64 1.83 25.86
N VAL A 333 -18.82 1.05 26.93
CA VAL A 333 -19.06 1.60 28.25
C VAL A 333 -17.70 2.10 28.75
N THR A 334 -17.53 3.42 28.80
CA THR A 334 -16.34 4.05 29.40
C THR A 334 -16.29 3.61 30.87
N ALA A 335 -15.34 2.72 31.20
CA ALA A 335 -14.99 2.45 32.58
C ALA A 335 -14.36 3.73 33.16
N GLY A 336 -14.70 4.06 34.41
CA GLY A 336 -14.15 5.23 35.08
C GLY A 336 -12.63 5.14 35.22
N ASP A 337 -11.96 6.24 35.52
CA ASP A 337 -10.51 6.54 35.46
C ASP A 337 -9.53 5.55 36.11
N GLU A 338 -9.96 4.45 36.70
CA GLU A 338 -9.11 3.65 37.59
C GLU A 338 -8.41 2.43 36.96
N HIS A 339 -8.70 2.03 35.69
CA HIS A 339 -8.19 0.72 35.20
C HIS A 339 -7.73 0.72 33.73
N PHE A 340 -6.85 1.62 33.32
CA PHE A 340 -6.24 1.52 32.00
C PHE A 340 -5.25 0.37 31.88
N LEU A 341 -5.31 -0.40 30.79
CA LEU A 341 -4.29 -1.38 30.43
C LEU A 341 -2.94 -0.71 30.15
N LEU A 342 -2.96 0.41 29.42
CA LEU A 342 -1.81 1.26 29.15
C LEU A 342 -2.16 2.72 29.45
N SER A 343 -1.29 3.43 30.16
CA SER A 343 -1.35 4.90 30.23
C SER A 343 0.02 5.50 30.01
N VAL A 344 0.06 6.55 29.21
CA VAL A 344 1.24 7.37 28.93
C VAL A 344 0.94 8.76 29.47
N ASN A 345 1.80 9.27 30.37
CA ASN A 345 1.58 10.52 31.06
C ASN A 345 2.75 11.48 30.81
N SER A 346 2.42 12.67 30.31
CA SER A 346 3.34 13.80 30.06
C SER A 346 4.64 13.38 29.36
N LEU A 347 4.52 12.55 28.31
CA LEU A 347 5.68 12.00 27.61
C LEU A 347 6.29 13.03 26.69
N ASN A 348 7.57 13.34 26.95
CA ASN A 348 8.42 14.23 26.15
C ASN A 348 9.56 13.41 25.58
N GLY A 349 9.62 13.23 24.25
CA GLY A 349 10.59 12.35 23.58
C GLY A 349 11.66 13.14 22.82
N TYR A 350 12.88 12.62 22.80
CA TYR A 350 14.04 13.29 22.24
C TYR A 350 14.85 12.38 21.31
N TYR A 351 15.58 12.98 20.40
CA TYR A 351 16.71 12.38 19.67
C TYR A 351 17.91 13.31 19.89
N GLY A 352 18.72 12.98 20.89
CA GLY A 352 19.79 13.86 21.35
C GLY A 352 19.25 15.20 21.86
N SER A 353 19.64 16.33 21.25
CA SER A 353 19.14 17.66 21.64
C SER A 353 17.78 18.02 21.03
N ARG A 354 17.28 17.25 20.05
CA ARG A 354 16.03 17.56 19.34
C ARG A 354 14.84 16.91 20.02
N GLN A 355 13.94 17.72 20.57
CA GLN A 355 12.66 17.26 21.07
C GLN A 355 11.70 16.98 19.89
N VAL A 356 11.02 15.82 19.93
CA VAL A 356 10.09 15.34 18.90
C VAL A 356 8.70 14.99 19.43
N LEU A 357 8.57 14.78 20.75
CA LEU A 357 7.28 14.62 21.43
C LEU A 357 7.18 15.66 22.53
N PHE A 358 6.00 16.25 22.68
CA PHE A 358 5.72 17.34 23.61
C PHE A 358 4.47 17.02 24.42
N ASP A 359 4.64 16.78 25.73
CA ASP A 359 3.57 16.53 26.72
C ASP A 359 2.45 15.60 26.20
N THR A 360 2.87 14.44 25.67
CA THR A 360 1.94 13.51 25.02
C THR A 360 1.27 12.62 26.09
N ASN A 361 -0.07 12.60 26.04
CA ASN A 361 -0.89 11.81 26.94
C ASN A 361 -1.84 10.90 26.15
N ILE A 362 -1.84 9.59 26.42
CA ILE A 362 -2.71 8.60 25.75
C ILE A 362 -2.96 7.43 26.70
N HIS A 363 -4.15 6.86 26.64
CA HIS A 363 -4.51 5.67 27.42
C HIS A 363 -5.28 4.66 26.57
N ILE A 364 -5.17 3.38 26.93
CA ILE A 364 -5.81 2.25 26.25
C ILE A 364 -6.41 1.34 27.31
N GLU A 365 -7.67 0.97 27.12
CA GLU A 365 -8.36 -0.01 27.97
C GLU A 365 -8.15 -1.44 27.46
N ALA A 366 -8.43 -2.44 28.31
CA ALA A 366 -8.35 -3.84 27.88
C ALA A 366 -9.42 -4.12 26.81
N GLY A 367 -9.01 -4.66 25.68
CA GLY A 367 -9.90 -4.92 24.56
C GLY A 367 -10.22 -3.69 23.70
N GLU A 368 -9.62 -2.53 23.97
CA GLU A 368 -9.78 -1.31 23.19
C GLU A 368 -8.76 -1.21 22.06
N CYS A 369 -9.18 -0.69 20.91
CA CYS A 369 -8.29 -0.28 19.83
C CYS A 369 -8.22 1.25 19.77
N VAL A 370 -7.07 1.80 20.12
CA VAL A 370 -6.77 3.24 19.95
C VAL A 370 -5.92 3.43 18.71
N ALA A 371 -6.44 4.18 17.74
CA ALA A 371 -5.66 4.56 16.57
C ALA A 371 -4.85 5.83 16.83
N LEU A 372 -3.61 5.83 16.35
CA LEU A 372 -2.72 6.98 16.35
C LEU A 372 -2.48 7.43 14.90
N VAL A 373 -3.06 8.57 14.52
CA VAL A 373 -3.06 9.08 13.15
C VAL A 373 -2.39 10.45 13.03
N GLY A 374 -1.96 10.82 11.81
CA GLY A 374 -1.32 12.11 11.51
C GLY A 374 -0.35 12.00 10.35
N GLU A 375 0.17 13.13 9.87
CA GLU A 375 1.15 13.20 8.78
C GLU A 375 2.46 12.47 9.11
N SER A 376 3.24 12.15 8.07
CA SER A 376 4.59 11.61 8.25
C SER A 376 5.46 12.60 9.04
N GLY A 377 6.25 12.08 10.00
CA GLY A 377 7.08 12.92 10.88
C GLY A 377 6.32 13.62 12.02
N SER A 378 5.03 13.34 12.24
CA SER A 378 4.28 13.93 13.38
C SER A 378 4.66 13.37 14.75
N GLY A 379 5.47 12.28 14.83
CA GLY A 379 5.93 11.68 16.09
C GLY A 379 5.29 10.33 16.43
N LYS A 380 4.37 9.79 15.62
CA LYS A 380 3.65 8.52 15.86
C LYS A 380 4.57 7.34 16.17
N THR A 381 5.53 7.09 15.28
CA THR A 381 6.50 6.00 15.45
C THR A 381 7.40 6.20 16.68
N THR A 382 7.72 7.45 17.04
CA THR A 382 8.50 7.72 18.26
C THR A 382 7.69 7.37 19.50
N LEU A 383 6.43 7.80 19.58
CA LEU A 383 5.54 7.46 20.70
C LEU A 383 5.34 5.95 20.80
N SER A 384 5.05 5.27 19.69
CA SER A 384 4.88 3.81 19.69
C SER A 384 6.14 3.05 20.14
N ARG A 385 7.33 3.54 19.76
CA ARG A 385 8.62 2.98 20.17
C ARG A 385 8.92 3.22 21.65
N CYS A 386 8.56 4.37 22.23
CA CYS A 386 8.64 4.59 23.67
C CYS A 386 7.78 3.57 24.43
N ILE A 387 6.54 3.34 23.99
CA ILE A 387 5.63 2.35 24.56
C ILE A 387 6.22 0.94 24.41
N GLY A 388 6.75 0.60 23.24
CA GLY A 388 7.39 -0.69 22.97
C GLY A 388 8.73 -0.92 23.67
N GLY A 389 9.31 0.11 24.34
CA GLY A 389 10.64 0.03 24.97
C GLY A 389 11.79 -0.02 23.94
N LEU A 390 11.56 0.52 22.75
CA LEU A 390 12.50 0.56 21.63
C LEU A 390 13.14 1.96 21.47
N HIS A 391 12.67 2.93 22.25
CA HIS A 391 13.23 4.27 22.36
C HIS A 391 13.15 4.69 23.81
N ASP A 392 14.27 5.04 24.41
CA ASP A 392 14.44 5.30 25.86
C ASP A 392 14.82 6.75 26.20
N ASP A 393 15.09 7.58 25.17
CA ASP A 393 15.39 9.01 25.34
C ASP A 393 14.09 9.81 25.46
N TYR A 394 13.43 9.68 26.62
CA TYR A 394 12.20 10.42 26.93
C TYR A 394 12.08 10.74 28.42
N GLN A 395 11.26 11.75 28.75
CA GLN A 395 10.77 12.09 30.08
C GLN A 395 9.28 11.78 30.16
N GLY A 396 8.74 11.65 31.36
CA GLY A 396 7.37 11.20 31.59
C GLY A 396 7.31 9.71 31.90
N GLU A 397 6.10 9.16 31.95
CA GLU A 397 5.84 7.80 32.42
C GLU A 397 5.02 7.00 31.39
N VAL A 398 5.36 5.73 31.29
CA VAL A 398 4.57 4.72 30.57
C VAL A 398 4.19 3.65 31.58
N ASN A 399 2.90 3.54 31.89
CA ASN A 399 2.37 2.58 32.86
C ASN A 399 1.58 1.49 32.11
N PHE A 400 1.76 0.23 32.52
CA PHE A 400 1.08 -0.93 31.96
C PHE A 400 0.56 -1.82 33.08
N ALA A 401 -0.74 -2.12 33.05
CA ALA A 401 -1.43 -2.93 34.09
C ALA A 401 -1.10 -2.45 35.53
N GLY A 402 -1.12 -1.12 35.73
CA GLY A 402 -0.88 -0.51 37.04
C GLY A 402 0.59 -0.39 37.48
N SER A 403 1.55 -0.74 36.60
CA SER A 403 2.98 -0.68 36.93
C SER A 403 3.73 0.19 35.91
N THR A 404 4.65 1.05 36.38
CA THR A 404 5.52 1.85 35.51
C THR A 404 6.55 0.95 34.82
N LEU A 405 6.58 1.00 33.48
CA LEU A 405 7.49 0.22 32.66
C LEU A 405 8.92 0.79 32.66
N GLY A 406 9.91 -0.10 32.61
CA GLY A 406 11.26 0.29 32.25
C GLY A 406 11.32 0.92 30.86
N LYS A 407 12.10 1.99 30.67
CA LYS A 407 12.22 2.72 29.41
C LYS A 407 12.71 1.84 28.26
N HIS A 408 13.69 1.00 28.51
CA HIS A 408 14.27 0.06 27.53
C HIS A 408 13.68 -1.35 27.70
N ALA A 409 13.37 -2.04 26.60
CA ALA A 409 12.76 -3.38 26.64
C ALA A 409 13.57 -4.41 27.44
N MET A 410 14.91 -4.29 27.46
CA MET A 410 15.76 -5.21 28.23
C MET A 410 15.68 -4.97 29.76
N SER A 411 15.24 -3.80 30.23
CA SER A 411 15.00 -3.51 31.64
C SER A 411 13.61 -3.97 32.12
N ARG A 412 12.75 -4.40 31.19
CA ARG A 412 11.40 -4.90 31.50
C ARG A 412 11.42 -6.36 31.90
N LYS A 413 10.50 -6.77 32.79
CA LYS A 413 10.30 -8.16 33.18
C LYS A 413 9.94 -9.04 31.97
N LYS A 414 10.17 -10.34 32.07
CA LYS A 414 9.85 -11.30 30.99
C LYS A 414 8.36 -11.27 30.64
N GLU A 415 7.49 -11.14 31.64
CA GLU A 415 6.05 -11.08 31.55
C GLU A 415 5.62 -9.79 30.78
N GLU A 416 6.21 -8.63 31.13
CA GLU A 416 5.93 -7.35 30.42
C GLU A 416 6.35 -7.41 28.96
N ARG A 417 7.48 -8.06 28.64
CA ARG A 417 7.93 -8.29 27.26
C ARG A 417 7.05 -9.27 26.49
N ARG A 418 6.46 -10.26 27.16
CA ARG A 418 5.48 -11.17 26.59
C ARG A 418 4.17 -10.44 26.33
N ASP A 419 3.67 -9.71 27.32
CA ASP A 419 2.35 -9.08 27.32
C ASP A 419 2.27 -7.86 26.40
N ILE A 420 3.41 -7.23 26.06
CA ILE A 420 3.49 -6.11 25.11
C ILE A 420 4.27 -6.56 23.87
N GLN A 421 3.60 -6.71 22.74
CA GLN A 421 4.23 -7.09 21.47
C GLN A 421 4.21 -5.93 20.49
N TYR A 422 5.28 -5.82 19.69
CA TYR A 422 5.45 -4.77 18.70
C TYR A 422 5.53 -5.37 17.29
N ILE A 423 4.67 -4.92 16.38
CA ILE A 423 4.70 -5.28 14.97
C ILE A 423 5.22 -4.07 14.19
N PHE A 424 6.36 -4.23 13.54
CA PHE A 424 7.07 -3.17 12.85
C PHE A 424 6.47 -2.86 11.47
N GLN A 425 6.61 -1.63 11.04
CA GLN A 425 6.22 -1.16 9.70
C GLN A 425 6.88 -1.98 8.58
N SER A 426 8.17 -2.28 8.71
CA SER A 426 8.89 -3.11 7.74
C SER A 426 9.07 -4.54 8.26
N PRO A 427 8.42 -5.53 7.65
CA PRO A 427 8.60 -6.93 8.03
C PRO A 427 10.02 -7.43 7.75
N TYR A 428 10.71 -6.85 6.75
CA TYR A 428 12.11 -7.17 6.43
C TYR A 428 13.05 -6.92 7.61
N ALA A 429 12.86 -5.81 8.32
CA ALA A 429 13.69 -5.46 9.48
C ALA A 429 13.35 -6.29 10.72
N SER A 430 12.20 -6.96 10.74
CA SER A 430 11.69 -7.66 11.91
C SER A 430 11.88 -9.17 11.89
N ILE A 431 12.12 -9.78 10.73
CA ILE A 431 12.28 -11.22 10.54
C ILE A 431 13.72 -11.52 10.15
N ASN A 432 14.35 -12.49 10.83
CA ASN A 432 15.72 -12.88 10.51
C ASN A 432 15.77 -13.61 9.15
N PRO A 433 16.45 -13.06 8.12
CA PRO A 433 16.47 -13.64 6.77
C PRO A 433 17.18 -14.99 6.68
N ARG A 434 17.97 -15.35 7.69
CA ARG A 434 18.74 -16.61 7.75
C ARG A 434 18.02 -17.73 8.49
N ARG A 435 16.75 -17.55 8.88
CA ARG A 435 15.97 -18.56 9.61
C ARG A 435 14.67 -18.86 8.88
N PRO A 436 14.26 -20.14 8.83
CA PRO A 436 12.94 -20.51 8.35
C PRO A 436 11.83 -19.84 9.16
N ILE A 437 10.68 -19.62 8.51
CA ILE A 437 9.51 -18.98 9.13
C ILE A 437 9.05 -19.72 10.39
N GLY A 438 8.94 -21.05 10.32
CA GLY A 438 8.56 -21.85 11.48
C GLY A 438 9.46 -21.61 12.69
N SER A 439 10.79 -21.51 12.49
CA SER A 439 11.73 -21.24 13.60
C SER A 439 11.58 -19.83 14.18
N THR A 440 11.15 -18.86 13.36
CA THR A 440 10.89 -17.49 13.82
C THR A 440 9.70 -17.43 14.77
N ILE A 441 8.63 -18.16 14.48
CA ILE A 441 7.43 -18.26 15.35
C ILE A 441 7.73 -19.14 16.56
N ALA A 442 8.36 -20.32 16.36
CA ALA A 442 8.71 -21.27 17.41
C ALA A 442 9.53 -20.62 18.54
N ARG A 443 10.40 -19.67 18.19
CA ARG A 443 11.24 -19.00 19.19
C ARG A 443 10.43 -18.22 20.23
N GLN A 444 9.29 -17.65 19.87
CA GLN A 444 8.41 -16.97 20.83
C GLN A 444 7.74 -17.98 21.77
N LEU A 445 7.28 -19.10 21.21
CA LEU A 445 6.67 -20.19 21.97
C LEU A 445 7.68 -20.81 22.97
N GLU A 446 8.91 -21.05 22.52
CA GLU A 446 9.98 -21.56 23.39
C GLU A 446 10.37 -20.53 24.46
N LEU A 447 10.56 -19.25 24.07
CA LEU A 447 11.01 -18.20 25.02
C LEU A 447 10.01 -17.97 26.13
N PHE A 448 8.72 -17.85 25.81
CA PHE A 448 7.71 -17.46 26.78
C PHE A 448 7.03 -18.64 27.48
N TYR A 449 6.88 -19.77 26.81
CA TYR A 449 6.11 -20.92 27.30
C TYR A 449 6.91 -22.21 27.42
N GLY A 450 8.15 -22.26 26.89
CA GLY A 450 8.96 -23.49 26.89
C GLY A 450 8.47 -24.55 25.89
N MET A 451 7.51 -24.23 25.03
CA MET A 451 6.93 -25.16 24.04
C MET A 451 7.96 -25.59 23.01
N LYS A 452 8.03 -26.91 22.72
CA LYS A 452 8.95 -27.53 21.75
C LYS A 452 8.27 -28.69 21.00
N GLY A 453 8.93 -29.18 19.95
CA GLY A 453 8.51 -30.37 19.21
C GLY A 453 7.12 -30.26 18.59
N SER A 454 6.31 -31.31 18.74
CA SER A 454 4.98 -31.41 18.15
C SER A 454 3.99 -30.37 18.69
N GLU A 455 4.08 -30.02 19.98
CA GLU A 455 3.22 -28.99 20.60
C GLU A 455 3.44 -27.62 19.95
N ALA A 456 4.71 -27.22 19.81
CA ALA A 456 5.05 -25.97 19.11
C ALA A 456 4.61 -26.01 17.65
N GLN A 457 4.77 -27.15 16.95
CA GLN A 457 4.36 -27.29 15.56
C GLN A 457 2.85 -27.13 15.38
N ASN A 458 2.03 -27.73 16.23
CA ASN A 458 0.58 -27.59 16.20
C ASN A 458 0.18 -26.13 16.42
N ARG A 459 0.81 -25.47 17.39
CA ARG A 459 0.53 -24.05 17.67
C ARG A 459 0.96 -23.14 16.52
N ILE A 460 2.06 -23.44 15.83
CA ILE A 460 2.49 -22.70 14.64
C ILE A 460 1.45 -22.85 13.53
N ASN A 461 0.93 -24.05 13.29
CA ASN A 461 -0.11 -24.28 12.29
C ASN A 461 -1.37 -23.44 12.59
N GLU A 462 -1.87 -23.46 13.82
CA GLU A 462 -3.00 -22.63 14.26
C GLU A 462 -2.75 -21.13 14.02
N LEU A 463 -1.53 -20.65 14.35
CA LEU A 463 -1.16 -19.25 14.14
C LEU A 463 -1.09 -18.88 12.66
N LEU A 464 -0.64 -19.79 11.79
CA LEU A 464 -0.63 -19.59 10.34
C LEU A 464 -2.06 -19.56 9.76
N ASP A 465 -2.94 -20.42 10.25
CA ASP A 465 -4.36 -20.42 9.86
C ASP A 465 -5.03 -19.09 10.24
N LEU A 466 -4.78 -18.59 11.45
CA LEU A 466 -5.29 -17.29 11.93
C LEU A 466 -4.90 -16.11 11.01
N VAL A 467 -3.70 -16.16 10.43
CA VAL A 467 -3.23 -15.11 9.52
C VAL A 467 -3.39 -15.49 8.03
N SER A 468 -4.16 -16.53 7.73
CA SER A 468 -4.44 -17.02 6.37
C SER A 468 -3.18 -17.30 5.55
N LEU A 469 -2.23 -18.04 6.15
CA LEU A 469 -1.00 -18.47 5.49
C LEU A 469 -0.96 -20.00 5.38
N PRO A 470 -0.50 -20.56 4.25
CA PRO A 470 -0.39 -22.01 4.08
C PRO A 470 0.72 -22.59 4.98
N HIS A 471 0.51 -23.80 5.51
CA HIS A 471 1.48 -24.47 6.38
C HIS A 471 2.81 -24.79 5.66
N SER A 472 2.81 -24.86 4.33
CA SER A 472 4.02 -25.09 3.53
C SER A 472 5.12 -24.03 3.74
N ILE A 473 4.76 -22.81 4.16
CA ILE A 473 5.74 -21.74 4.40
C ILE A 473 6.61 -21.96 5.64
N ILE A 474 6.29 -22.92 6.49
CA ILE A 474 7.05 -23.20 7.73
C ILE A 474 8.53 -23.42 7.45
N THR A 475 8.85 -24.10 6.34
CA THR A 475 10.22 -24.38 5.89
C THR A 475 10.81 -23.30 5.00
N SER A 476 9.99 -22.35 4.52
CA SER A 476 10.43 -21.27 3.66
C SER A 476 11.25 -20.21 4.42
N PHE A 477 12.11 -19.52 3.69
CA PHE A 477 12.87 -18.38 4.20
C PHE A 477 12.16 -17.06 3.86
N PRO A 478 12.41 -15.98 4.60
CA PRO A 478 11.75 -14.69 4.38
C PRO A 478 11.88 -14.11 2.97
N ASP A 479 12.98 -14.34 2.28
CA ASP A 479 13.23 -13.88 0.91
C ASP A 479 12.39 -14.60 -0.16
N GLN A 480 11.86 -15.77 0.19
CA GLN A 480 10.97 -16.55 -0.67
C GLN A 480 9.49 -16.11 -0.59
N LEU A 481 9.16 -15.22 0.37
CA LEU A 481 7.80 -14.74 0.60
C LEU A 481 7.58 -13.35 -0.01
N SER A 482 6.35 -13.07 -0.41
CA SER A 482 5.89 -11.72 -0.77
C SER A 482 5.92 -10.79 0.45
N GLY A 483 5.84 -9.48 0.21
CA GLY A 483 5.75 -8.47 1.28
C GLY A 483 4.57 -8.72 2.23
N GLY A 484 3.39 -9.04 1.66
CA GLY A 484 2.19 -9.32 2.45
C GLY A 484 2.28 -10.60 3.28
N GLU A 485 2.87 -11.67 2.75
CA GLU A 485 3.10 -12.90 3.52
C GLU A 485 4.07 -12.67 4.68
N ARG A 486 5.15 -11.92 4.47
CA ARG A 486 6.07 -11.54 5.55
C ARG A 486 5.38 -10.73 6.65
N GLN A 487 4.49 -9.81 6.27
CA GLN A 487 3.73 -9.03 7.24
C GLN A 487 2.82 -9.93 8.09
N ARG A 488 2.12 -10.88 7.45
CA ARG A 488 1.28 -11.85 8.16
C ARG A 488 2.11 -12.77 9.06
N VAL A 489 3.32 -13.15 8.67
CA VAL A 489 4.27 -13.88 9.53
C VAL A 489 4.68 -13.02 10.74
N ALA A 490 4.92 -11.71 10.58
CA ALA A 490 5.24 -10.83 11.68
C ALA A 490 4.08 -10.71 12.68
N ILE A 491 2.84 -10.72 12.20
CA ILE A 491 1.63 -10.77 13.02
C ILE A 491 1.56 -12.13 13.77
N ALA A 492 1.69 -13.26 13.07
CA ALA A 492 1.69 -14.59 13.69
C ALA A 492 2.75 -14.73 14.78
N ARG A 493 3.95 -14.17 14.55
CA ARG A 493 5.02 -14.11 15.55
C ARG A 493 4.60 -13.32 16.80
N ALA A 494 3.96 -12.17 16.66
CA ALA A 494 3.48 -11.39 17.78
C ALA A 494 2.38 -12.15 18.57
N LEU A 495 1.45 -12.78 17.85
CA LEU A 495 0.37 -13.57 18.42
C LEU A 495 0.86 -14.83 19.17
N ALA A 496 2.01 -15.38 18.79
CA ALA A 496 2.64 -16.51 19.48
C ALA A 496 2.93 -16.21 20.96
N ALA A 497 3.13 -14.95 21.32
CA ALA A 497 3.32 -14.53 22.71
C ALA A 497 2.03 -14.40 23.52
N GLN A 498 0.85 -14.52 22.93
CA GLN A 498 -0.47 -14.27 23.55
C GLN A 498 -0.49 -12.93 24.33
N PRO A 499 -0.23 -11.80 23.63
CA PRO A 499 -0.05 -10.52 24.29
C PRO A 499 -1.36 -9.96 24.85
N LYS A 500 -1.25 -9.05 25.83
CA LYS A 500 -2.37 -8.21 26.30
C LYS A 500 -2.44 -6.88 25.54
N LEU A 501 -1.30 -6.39 25.02
CA LEU A 501 -1.20 -5.20 24.19
C LEU A 501 -0.38 -5.48 22.93
N ILE A 502 -0.90 -5.09 21.77
CA ILE A 502 -0.17 -5.11 20.50
C ILE A 502 -0.01 -3.68 20.02
N VAL A 503 1.23 -3.27 19.78
CA VAL A 503 1.57 -2.02 19.10
C VAL A 503 1.77 -2.33 17.61
N CYS A 504 0.87 -1.85 16.77
CA CYS A 504 0.85 -2.05 15.32
C CYS A 504 1.37 -0.78 14.63
N ASP A 505 2.64 -0.76 14.22
CA ASP A 505 3.25 0.42 13.60
C ASP A 505 3.19 0.31 12.07
N GLU A 506 2.19 0.98 11.46
CA GLU A 506 1.91 1.03 10.02
C GLU A 506 1.90 -0.34 9.31
N ILE A 507 1.33 -1.36 9.97
CA ILE A 507 1.40 -2.76 9.54
C ILE A 507 0.67 -3.07 8.23
N THR A 508 -0.12 -2.16 7.72
CA THR A 508 -0.95 -2.35 6.51
C THR A 508 -0.46 -1.57 5.30
N SER A 509 0.55 -0.68 5.46
CA SER A 509 0.97 0.27 4.41
C SER A 509 1.56 -0.38 3.15
N ALA A 510 2.11 -1.61 3.26
CA ALA A 510 2.70 -2.35 2.15
C ALA A 510 1.82 -3.52 1.66
N LEU A 511 0.56 -3.59 2.13
CA LEU A 511 -0.38 -4.65 1.79
C LEU A 511 -1.38 -4.15 0.75
N ASP A 512 -1.78 -5.04 -0.17
CA ASP A 512 -2.94 -4.77 -1.02
C ASP A 512 -4.25 -4.79 -0.21
N VAL A 513 -5.28 -4.18 -0.78
CA VAL A 513 -6.56 -3.92 -0.09
C VAL A 513 -7.20 -5.19 0.47
N SER A 514 -7.14 -6.31 -0.26
CA SER A 514 -7.76 -7.57 0.19
C SER A 514 -7.04 -8.17 1.39
N VAL A 515 -5.69 -8.08 1.40
CA VAL A 515 -4.87 -8.54 2.54
C VAL A 515 -5.00 -7.60 3.72
N GLN A 516 -5.07 -6.28 3.50
CA GLN A 516 -5.37 -5.31 4.57
C GLN A 516 -6.66 -5.66 5.27
N ALA A 517 -7.73 -5.91 4.50
CA ALA A 517 -9.03 -6.28 5.05
C ALA A 517 -8.95 -7.55 5.92
N SER A 518 -8.29 -8.62 5.41
CA SER A 518 -8.12 -9.87 6.17
C SER A 518 -7.31 -9.68 7.47
N VAL A 519 -6.27 -8.85 7.44
CA VAL A 519 -5.48 -8.53 8.66
C VAL A 519 -6.35 -7.80 9.69
N ILE A 520 -7.15 -6.84 9.25
CA ILE A 520 -8.05 -6.09 10.14
C ILE A 520 -9.14 -6.99 10.73
N GLU A 521 -9.72 -7.90 9.93
CA GLU A 521 -10.68 -8.90 10.42
C GLU A 521 -10.02 -9.78 11.50
N THR A 522 -8.83 -10.33 11.24
CA THR A 522 -8.07 -11.15 12.20
C THR A 522 -7.81 -10.39 13.51
N LEU A 523 -7.38 -9.12 13.43
CA LEU A 523 -7.13 -8.32 14.64
C LEU A 523 -8.42 -8.04 15.42
N LYS A 524 -9.54 -7.80 14.75
CA LYS A 524 -10.86 -7.61 15.38
C LYS A 524 -11.36 -8.88 16.06
N GLU A 525 -11.25 -10.03 15.42
CA GLU A 525 -11.62 -11.33 15.98
C GLU A 525 -10.76 -11.64 17.22
N LEU A 526 -9.46 -11.38 17.12
CA LEU A 526 -8.55 -11.53 18.25
C LEU A 526 -8.94 -10.60 19.40
N GLN A 527 -9.18 -9.32 19.13
CA GLN A 527 -9.62 -8.34 20.13
C GLN A 527 -10.94 -8.78 20.80
N ALA A 528 -11.89 -9.30 20.02
CA ALA A 528 -13.16 -9.79 20.54
C ALA A 528 -13.01 -11.01 21.44
N SER A 529 -12.15 -11.97 21.04
CA SER A 529 -11.98 -13.26 21.75
C SER A 529 -11.06 -13.18 22.96
N THR A 530 -9.99 -12.35 22.90
CA THR A 530 -8.95 -12.31 23.93
C THR A 530 -8.93 -11.02 24.75
N LYS A 531 -9.71 -10.01 24.37
CA LYS A 531 -9.68 -8.65 24.92
C LYS A 531 -8.29 -8.01 24.90
N VAL A 532 -7.49 -8.30 23.88
CA VAL A 532 -6.19 -7.66 23.65
C VAL A 532 -6.40 -6.17 23.33
N GLY A 533 -5.63 -5.28 23.98
CA GLY A 533 -5.58 -3.87 23.63
C GLY A 533 -4.73 -3.65 22.37
N LEU A 534 -5.12 -2.72 21.53
CA LEU A 534 -4.40 -2.38 20.31
C LEU A 534 -4.02 -0.90 20.29
N LEU A 535 -2.74 -0.60 20.04
CA LEU A 535 -2.31 0.72 19.57
C LEU A 535 -2.06 0.63 18.06
N PHE A 536 -2.95 1.18 17.28
CA PHE A 536 -2.92 1.07 15.81
C PHE A 536 -2.41 2.36 15.17
N VAL A 537 -1.13 2.38 14.82
CA VAL A 537 -0.48 3.52 14.17
C VAL A 537 -0.67 3.42 12.67
N THR A 538 -1.26 4.44 12.06
CA THR A 538 -1.50 4.48 10.61
C THR A 538 -1.65 5.90 10.10
N HIS A 539 -1.48 6.08 8.79
CA HIS A 539 -1.87 7.29 8.08
C HIS A 539 -3.19 7.11 7.29
N ASN A 540 -3.74 5.88 7.24
CA ASN A 540 -5.00 5.58 6.54
C ASN A 540 -6.21 5.81 7.45
N LEU A 541 -6.87 6.96 7.30
CA LEU A 541 -8.02 7.36 8.13
C LEU A 541 -9.26 6.50 7.86
N ALA A 542 -9.50 6.09 6.61
CA ALA A 542 -10.62 5.22 6.28
C ALA A 542 -10.49 3.86 6.98
N LEU A 543 -9.28 3.30 7.02
CA LEU A 543 -8.99 2.07 7.73
C LEU A 543 -9.13 2.24 9.25
N THR A 544 -8.69 3.39 9.78
CA THR A 544 -8.85 3.75 11.19
C THR A 544 -10.31 3.67 11.62
N ARG A 545 -11.21 4.22 10.81
CA ARG A 545 -12.65 4.18 11.11
C ARG A 545 -13.22 2.76 11.18
N THR A 546 -12.56 1.82 10.51
CA THR A 546 -13.00 0.42 10.53
C THR A 546 -12.58 -0.32 11.78
N ILE A 547 -11.35 -0.09 12.28
CA ILE A 547 -10.79 -0.90 13.38
C ILE A 547 -10.87 -0.21 14.75
N ALA A 548 -10.74 1.12 14.80
CA ALA A 548 -10.53 1.83 16.05
C ALA A 548 -11.83 2.13 16.80
N ASP A 549 -11.76 2.11 18.11
CA ASP A 549 -12.77 2.57 19.03
C ASP A 549 -12.56 4.06 19.36
N ARG A 550 -11.30 4.46 19.53
CA ARG A 550 -10.88 5.84 19.77
C ARG A 550 -9.73 6.22 18.85
N VAL A 551 -9.57 7.52 18.62
CA VAL A 551 -8.50 8.05 17.78
C VAL A 551 -7.76 9.18 18.47
N ALA A 552 -6.43 9.15 18.38
CA ALA A 552 -5.52 10.22 18.75
C ALA A 552 -4.92 10.82 17.47
N VAL A 553 -5.21 12.08 17.19
CA VAL A 553 -4.68 12.81 16.04
C VAL A 553 -3.42 13.56 16.46
N MET A 554 -2.29 13.20 15.86
CA MET A 554 -0.99 13.74 16.23
C MET A 554 -0.46 14.72 15.17
N ARG A 555 0.03 15.88 15.63
CA ARG A 555 0.66 16.90 14.79
C ARG A 555 1.89 17.47 15.47
N LYS A 556 3.04 17.45 14.79
CA LYS A 556 4.30 18.03 15.28
C LYS A 556 4.65 17.65 16.73
N GLY A 557 4.48 16.39 17.08
CA GLY A 557 4.83 15.85 18.39
C GLY A 557 3.79 16.02 19.49
N THR A 558 2.62 16.60 19.21
CA THR A 558 1.52 16.78 20.16
C THR A 558 0.26 16.08 19.69
N ILE A 559 -0.57 15.58 20.61
CA ILE A 559 -1.92 15.11 20.31
C ILE A 559 -2.83 16.34 20.28
N VAL A 560 -3.36 16.66 19.09
CA VAL A 560 -4.21 17.85 18.87
C VAL A 560 -5.70 17.54 19.05
N GLU A 561 -6.07 16.28 18.94
CA GLU A 561 -7.44 15.81 19.17
C GLU A 561 -7.44 14.34 19.62
N TYR A 562 -8.28 13.99 20.60
CA TYR A 562 -8.40 12.65 21.14
C TYR A 562 -9.85 12.39 21.56
N GLY A 563 -10.42 11.27 21.13
CA GLY A 563 -11.80 10.92 21.45
C GLY A 563 -12.32 9.67 20.73
N GLY A 564 -13.59 9.38 20.92
CA GLY A 564 -14.28 8.31 20.19
C GLY A 564 -14.23 8.56 18.68
N ILE A 565 -14.03 7.49 17.90
CA ILE A 565 -13.81 7.57 16.46
C ILE A 565 -14.90 8.34 15.73
N ASP A 566 -16.17 8.08 16.03
CA ASP A 566 -17.30 8.74 15.37
C ASP A 566 -17.43 10.21 15.76
N SER A 567 -17.12 10.54 17.02
CA SER A 567 -17.13 11.92 17.49
C SER A 567 -16.08 12.77 16.77
N VAL A 568 -14.84 12.27 16.69
CA VAL A 568 -13.70 12.98 16.06
C VAL A 568 -13.88 13.07 14.55
N PHE A 569 -14.39 12.01 13.89
CA PHE A 569 -14.51 11.98 12.43
C PHE A 569 -15.75 12.71 11.90
N ASN A 570 -16.85 12.69 12.65
CA ASN A 570 -18.07 13.39 12.22
C ASN A 570 -18.10 14.87 12.64
N ASN A 571 -17.45 15.20 13.77
CA ASN A 571 -17.41 16.56 14.33
C ASN A 571 -16.00 16.92 14.79
N PRO A 572 -15.02 17.02 13.89
CA PRO A 572 -13.64 17.36 14.24
C PRO A 572 -13.56 18.77 14.84
N LYS A 573 -12.92 18.88 16.00
CA LYS A 573 -12.73 20.16 16.68
C LYS A 573 -11.47 20.90 16.22
N ALA A 574 -10.45 20.14 15.82
CA ALA A 574 -9.19 20.70 15.34
C ALA A 574 -9.25 20.89 13.82
N ASN A 575 -8.93 22.09 13.33
CA ASN A 575 -8.83 22.38 11.89
C ASN A 575 -7.89 21.43 11.15
N TYR A 576 -6.89 20.90 11.84
CA TYR A 576 -5.96 19.93 11.27
C TYR A 576 -6.65 18.58 11.00
N THR A 577 -7.49 18.11 11.93
CA THR A 577 -8.28 16.87 11.74
C THR A 577 -9.24 17.02 10.57
N SER A 578 -9.96 18.14 10.47
CA SER A 578 -10.86 18.42 9.34
C SER A 578 -10.13 18.32 8.00
N ARG A 579 -8.96 18.94 7.89
CA ARG A 579 -8.13 18.90 6.67
C ARG A 579 -7.63 17.50 6.33
N LEU A 580 -7.25 16.70 7.31
CA LEU A 580 -6.85 15.31 7.08
C LEU A 580 -8.02 14.48 6.51
N LEU A 581 -9.23 14.68 7.06
CA LEU A 581 -10.44 13.98 6.60
C LEU A 581 -10.84 14.39 5.18
N GLU A 582 -10.75 15.70 4.86
CA GLU A 582 -11.04 16.24 3.52
C GLU A 582 -10.14 15.67 2.42
N HIS A 583 -8.86 15.41 2.74
CA HIS A 583 -7.89 14.88 1.78
C HIS A 583 -7.86 13.35 1.70
N THR A 584 -8.67 12.66 2.51
CA THR A 584 -8.70 11.20 2.51
C THR A 584 -9.45 10.69 1.27
N PRO A 585 -8.81 9.88 0.41
CA PRO A 585 -9.45 9.28 -0.74
C PRO A 585 -10.69 8.46 -0.34
N SER A 586 -11.76 8.61 -1.10
CA SER A 586 -13.00 7.86 -0.87
C SER A 586 -13.70 7.57 -2.18
N LEU A 587 -14.48 6.50 -2.22
CA LEU A 587 -15.40 6.25 -3.33
C LEU A 587 -16.53 7.30 -3.28
N LYS A 588 -16.48 8.27 -4.21
CA LYS A 588 -17.51 9.32 -4.37
C LYS A 588 -18.34 9.03 -5.60
#